data_0d86d19e29ace93a8b309d8e7cc5682a
#
_entry.id   0d86d19e29ace93a8b309d8e7cc5682a
#
_cell.length_a   1.000
_cell.length_b   1.000
_cell.length_c   1.000
_cell.angle_alpha   90.00
_cell.angle_beta   90.00
_cell.angle_gamma   90.00
#
_symmetry.space_group_name_H-M   'P 1'
#
loop_
_entity.id
_entity.type
_entity.pdbx_description
1 polymer ?
#
loop_
_entity_poly.entity_id
_entity_poly.type
_entity_poly.pdbx_seq_one_letter_code
_entity_poly.pdbx_strand_id
1 'polypeptide(L)'
;LDLVLVHDDDVPLGGWASQLWYPLWDSGFRIDHAVRSLSQMLQSVADPKVALGLLDIRHVAGDPNLTLRLRTAALADWRKQARARLPELHQLVVDRERRYGELAHASIPDLKEAIGGLRDAMMLKALVASWLIDVPHRELESCRDALLDVRDALHTVAGRATDRVAPEY
;
A
#
# COMPACT_ATOMS: atom_id res chain seq x y z
N LEU A 1 -1.17 4.18 9.93
CA LEU A 1 -1.33 4.99 8.71
C LEU A 1 0.03 5.31 8.14
N ASP A 2 0.22 5.07 6.85
CA ASP A 2 1.45 5.43 6.15
C ASP A 2 1.20 6.75 5.43
N LEU A 3 1.85 7.81 5.88
CA LEU A 3 1.70 9.16 5.33
C LEU A 3 3.01 9.64 4.73
N VAL A 4 2.94 10.24 3.55
CA VAL A 4 4.09 10.87 2.92
C VAL A 4 3.77 12.34 2.64
N LEU A 5 4.59 13.21 3.18
CA LEU A 5 4.61 14.61 2.81
C LEU A 5 5.53 14.79 1.60
N VAL A 6 4.92 15.12 0.47
CA VAL A 6 5.66 15.39 -0.78
C VAL A 6 5.75 16.90 -1.01
N HIS A 7 6.93 17.39 -1.34
CA HIS A 7 7.17 18.79 -1.67
C HIS A 7 7.91 18.95 -2.98
N ASP A 8 7.87 20.11 -3.59
CA ASP A 8 8.71 20.43 -4.75
C ASP A 8 10.18 20.48 -4.36
N ASP A 9 11.07 20.15 -5.29
CA ASP A 9 12.51 20.04 -5.03
C ASP A 9 13.15 21.35 -4.55
N ASP A 10 12.60 22.48 -4.96
CA ASP A 10 13.10 23.82 -4.64
C ASP A 10 12.59 24.36 -3.27
N VAL A 11 11.76 23.62 -2.58
CA VAL A 11 11.19 24.06 -1.29
C VAL A 11 12.11 23.67 -0.14
N PRO A 12 12.71 24.62 0.59
CA PRO A 12 13.52 24.30 1.75
C PRO A 12 12.64 23.76 2.89
N LEU A 13 12.94 22.57 3.34
CA LEU A 13 12.29 21.96 4.49
C LEU A 13 12.86 22.56 5.78
N GLY A 14 12.26 23.62 6.27
CA GLY A 14 12.47 24.08 7.63
C GLY A 14 11.84 23.13 8.65
N GLY A 15 11.92 23.45 9.93
CA GLY A 15 11.34 22.65 11.02
C GLY A 15 9.80 22.52 11.02
N TRP A 16 9.11 23.10 10.04
CA TRP A 16 7.64 23.08 9.94
C TRP A 16 7.06 21.69 9.65
N ALA A 17 7.83 20.81 9.00
CA ALA A 17 7.35 19.45 8.74
C ALA A 17 7.04 18.70 10.05
N SER A 18 7.81 18.93 11.10
CA SER A 18 7.55 18.34 12.42
C SER A 18 6.22 18.82 13.02
N GLN A 19 5.83 20.08 12.75
CA GLN A 19 4.58 20.64 13.26
C GLN A 19 3.35 19.98 12.65
N LEU A 20 3.47 19.37 11.47
CA LEU A 20 2.40 18.60 10.82
C LEU A 20 2.10 17.29 11.56
N TRP A 21 3.14 16.63 12.09
CA TRP A 21 2.99 15.30 12.68
C TRP A 21 2.51 15.34 14.14
N TYR A 22 2.92 16.33 14.92
CA TYR A 22 2.55 16.43 16.34
C TYR A 22 1.05 16.37 16.59
N PRO A 23 0.17 17.15 15.92
CA PRO A 23 -1.27 17.08 16.13
C PRO A 23 -1.87 15.69 15.84
N LEU A 24 -1.29 14.97 14.87
CA LEU A 24 -1.75 13.64 14.50
C LEU A 24 -1.37 12.61 15.57
N TRP A 25 -0.15 12.69 16.10
CA TRP A 25 0.28 11.83 17.21
C TRP A 25 -0.50 12.12 18.49
N ASP A 26 -0.72 13.39 18.81
CA ASP A 26 -1.50 13.81 19.99
C ASP A 26 -2.96 13.35 19.91
N SER A 27 -3.49 13.16 18.70
CA SER A 27 -4.81 12.59 18.46
C SER A 27 -4.85 11.06 18.58
N GLY A 28 -3.74 10.42 18.95
CA GLY A 28 -3.65 8.96 19.14
C GLY A 28 -3.45 8.14 17.88
N PHE A 29 -3.22 8.76 16.72
CA PHE A 29 -2.92 8.04 15.50
C PHE A 29 -1.52 7.40 15.54
N ARG A 30 -1.45 6.12 15.19
CA ARG A 30 -0.18 5.46 14.88
C ARG A 30 0.16 5.73 13.42
N ILE A 31 1.16 6.58 13.19
CA ILE A 31 1.54 7.04 11.87
C ILE A 31 2.97 6.60 11.60
N ASP A 32 3.16 5.90 10.51
CA ASP A 32 4.42 5.81 9.82
C ASP A 32 4.49 6.96 8.80
N HIS A 33 5.55 7.77 8.84
CA HIS A 33 5.60 8.99 8.06
C HIS A 33 6.96 9.20 7.39
N ALA A 34 6.92 9.82 6.24
CA ALA A 34 8.12 10.24 5.53
C ALA A 34 7.93 11.65 4.96
N VAL A 35 9.03 12.36 4.80
CA VAL A 35 9.10 13.63 4.09
C VAL A 35 10.06 13.46 2.92
N ARG A 36 9.61 13.73 1.71
CA ARG A 36 10.40 13.53 0.48
C ARG A 36 10.12 14.64 -0.51
N SER A 37 11.14 15.05 -1.25
CA SER A 37 10.89 15.83 -2.46
C SER A 37 10.28 14.95 -3.56
N LEU A 38 9.68 15.56 -4.56
CA LEU A 38 9.10 14.83 -5.69
C LEU A 38 10.16 13.95 -6.39
N SER A 39 11.38 14.47 -6.60
CA SER A 39 12.47 13.71 -7.22
C SER A 39 12.94 12.55 -6.34
N GLN A 40 13.07 12.75 -5.02
CA GLN A 40 13.40 11.67 -4.07
C GLN A 40 12.34 10.57 -4.08
N MET A 41 11.07 10.97 -4.15
CA MET A 41 9.95 10.01 -4.20
C MET A 41 9.99 9.19 -5.48
N LEU A 42 10.28 9.81 -6.62
CA LEU A 42 10.43 9.13 -7.89
C LEU A 42 11.66 8.22 -7.94
N GLN A 43 12.76 8.57 -7.30
CA GLN A 43 13.92 7.69 -7.17
C GLN A 43 13.61 6.44 -6.32
N SER A 44 12.78 6.58 -5.29
CA SER A 44 12.39 5.47 -4.42
C SER A 44 11.55 4.39 -5.11
N VAL A 45 10.97 4.67 -6.29
CA VAL A 45 10.24 3.70 -7.14
C VAL A 45 11.13 2.55 -7.61
N ALA A 46 12.46 2.66 -7.51
CA ALA A 46 13.37 1.56 -7.77
C ALA A 46 13.12 0.35 -6.83
N ASP A 47 12.71 0.61 -5.58
CA ASP A 47 12.26 -0.45 -4.66
C ASP A 47 10.85 -0.91 -5.05
N PRO A 48 10.63 -2.20 -5.39
CA PRO A 48 9.33 -2.70 -5.80
C PRO A 48 8.25 -2.58 -4.72
N LYS A 49 8.60 -2.62 -3.45
CA LYS A 49 7.63 -2.43 -2.34
C LYS A 49 7.13 -1.00 -2.28
N VAL A 50 8.03 -0.04 -2.48
CA VAL A 50 7.67 1.38 -2.57
C VAL A 50 6.85 1.64 -3.83
N ALA A 51 7.25 1.08 -4.96
CA ALA A 51 6.51 1.19 -6.21
C ALA A 51 5.08 0.68 -6.06
N LEU A 52 4.88 -0.51 -5.46
CA LEU A 52 3.55 -1.06 -5.18
C LEU A 52 2.71 -0.13 -4.30
N GLY A 53 3.31 0.46 -3.27
CA GLY A 53 2.62 1.44 -2.40
C GLY A 53 2.19 2.70 -3.16
N LEU A 54 3.04 3.19 -4.08
CA LEU A 54 2.74 4.38 -4.88
C LEU A 54 1.62 4.18 -5.91
N LEU A 55 1.37 2.95 -6.35
CA LEU A 55 0.24 2.66 -7.23
C LEU A 55 -1.12 2.88 -6.55
N ASP A 56 -1.17 2.79 -5.23
CA ASP A 56 -2.40 2.99 -4.42
C ASP A 56 -2.38 4.29 -3.61
N ILE A 57 -1.50 5.23 -3.95
CA ILE A 57 -1.39 6.51 -3.26
C ILE A 57 -2.67 7.34 -3.41
N ARG A 58 -3.12 7.94 -2.30
CA ARG A 58 -4.29 8.82 -2.26
C ARG A 58 -3.89 10.21 -1.81
N HIS A 59 -4.46 11.21 -2.46
CA HIS A 59 -4.35 12.60 -2.02
C HIS A 59 -5.16 12.79 -0.71
N VAL A 60 -4.52 13.35 0.30
CA VAL A 60 -5.16 13.65 1.59
C VAL A 60 -5.37 15.16 1.74
N ALA A 61 -4.31 15.94 1.54
CA ALA A 61 -4.35 17.40 1.69
C ALA A 61 -3.18 18.07 0.95
N GLY A 62 -3.25 19.38 0.76
CA GLY A 62 -2.22 20.17 0.09
C GLY A 62 -2.49 20.33 -1.40
N ASP A 63 -1.43 20.52 -2.20
CA ASP A 63 -1.55 20.69 -3.65
C ASP A 63 -1.80 19.35 -4.35
N PRO A 64 -2.99 19.15 -4.96
CA PRO A 64 -3.31 17.93 -5.68
C PRO A 64 -2.45 17.72 -6.93
N ASN A 65 -1.85 18.78 -7.49
CA ASN A 65 -0.99 18.65 -8.66
C ASN A 65 0.28 17.87 -8.36
N LEU A 66 0.85 18.00 -7.16
CA LEU A 66 2.00 17.19 -6.73
C LEU A 66 1.64 15.71 -6.69
N THR A 67 0.48 15.37 -6.12
CA THR A 67 -0.01 13.99 -6.10
C THR A 67 -0.26 13.45 -7.51
N LEU A 68 -0.84 14.28 -8.39
CA LEU A 68 -1.10 13.88 -9.78
C LEU A 68 0.20 13.64 -10.55
N ARG A 69 1.19 14.54 -10.41
CA ARG A 69 2.52 14.39 -11.03
C ARG A 69 3.20 13.11 -10.55
N LEU A 70 3.20 12.85 -9.23
CA LEU A 70 3.79 11.65 -8.65
C LEU A 70 3.09 10.38 -9.17
N ARG A 71 1.76 10.31 -9.14
CA ARG A 71 1.00 9.16 -9.65
C ARG A 71 1.27 8.89 -11.12
N THR A 72 1.26 9.93 -11.93
CA THR A 72 1.48 9.79 -13.38
C THR A 72 2.88 9.26 -13.67
N ALA A 73 3.88 9.82 -13.02
CA ALA A 73 5.28 9.40 -13.21
C ALA A 73 5.52 7.97 -12.66
N ALA A 74 4.98 7.64 -11.49
CA ALA A 74 5.09 6.30 -10.91
C ALA A 74 4.42 5.23 -11.80
N LEU A 75 3.23 5.52 -12.34
CA LEU A 75 2.57 4.61 -13.28
C LEU A 75 3.32 4.45 -14.60
N ALA A 76 3.91 5.52 -15.12
CA ALA A 76 4.71 5.45 -16.35
C ALA A 76 5.97 4.59 -16.14
N ASP A 77 6.67 4.79 -15.03
CA ASP A 77 7.84 3.99 -14.67
C ASP A 77 7.45 2.52 -14.44
N TRP A 78 6.36 2.28 -13.70
CA TRP A 78 5.84 0.94 -13.44
C TRP A 78 5.60 0.16 -14.74
N ARG A 79 4.88 0.76 -15.70
CA ARG A 79 4.60 0.14 -17.00
C ARG A 79 5.86 -0.13 -17.81
N LYS A 80 6.78 0.84 -17.82
CA LYS A 80 8.06 0.70 -18.55
C LYS A 80 8.90 -0.46 -18.03
N GLN A 81 8.90 -0.67 -16.71
CA GLN A 81 9.76 -1.66 -16.05
C GLN A 81 9.03 -2.96 -15.68
N ALA A 82 7.73 -3.05 -15.91
CA ALA A 82 6.89 -4.13 -15.42
C ALA A 82 7.44 -5.53 -15.72
N ARG A 83 7.83 -5.79 -16.97
CA ARG A 83 8.36 -7.11 -17.36
C ARG A 83 9.68 -7.45 -16.65
N ALA A 84 10.56 -6.47 -16.48
CA ALA A 84 11.82 -6.69 -15.78
C ALA A 84 11.63 -6.95 -14.29
N ARG A 85 10.57 -6.41 -13.69
CA ARG A 85 10.23 -6.59 -12.28
C ARG A 85 9.47 -7.88 -11.96
N LEU A 86 8.91 -8.58 -12.96
CA LEU A 86 8.12 -9.80 -12.73
C LEU A 86 8.84 -10.86 -11.88
N PRO A 87 10.12 -11.20 -12.10
CA PRO A 87 10.80 -12.20 -11.29
C PRO A 87 10.89 -11.82 -9.82
N GLU A 88 11.16 -10.54 -9.53
CA GLU A 88 11.24 -10.03 -8.17
C GLU A 88 9.88 -10.01 -7.49
N LEU A 89 8.84 -9.57 -8.20
CA LEU A 89 7.46 -9.61 -7.71
C LEU A 89 7.01 -11.04 -7.41
N HIS A 90 7.33 -11.98 -8.31
CA HIS A 90 7.04 -13.39 -8.09
C HIS A 90 7.73 -13.91 -6.83
N GLN A 91 9.01 -13.57 -6.63
CA GLN A 91 9.74 -13.98 -5.43
C GLN A 91 9.11 -13.42 -4.15
N LEU A 92 8.66 -12.14 -4.15
CA LEU A 92 7.93 -11.54 -3.03
C LEU A 92 6.64 -12.31 -2.69
N VAL A 93 5.91 -12.74 -3.72
CA VAL A 93 4.69 -13.55 -3.53
C VAL A 93 5.05 -14.91 -2.94
N VAL A 94 5.97 -15.65 -3.55
CA VAL A 94 6.37 -16.99 -3.09
C VAL A 94 6.90 -16.99 -1.65
N ASP A 95 7.73 -16.00 -1.28
CA ASP A 95 8.27 -15.90 0.07
C ASP A 95 7.19 -15.61 1.11
N ARG A 96 6.19 -14.81 0.73
CA ARG A 96 5.01 -14.52 1.56
C ARG A 96 4.13 -15.77 1.71
N GLU A 97 3.79 -16.44 0.62
CA GLU A 97 2.99 -17.67 0.60
C GLU A 97 3.58 -18.76 1.50
N ARG A 98 4.89 -18.97 1.43
CA ARG A 98 5.59 -19.95 2.28
C ARG A 98 5.49 -19.60 3.77
N ARG A 99 5.36 -18.33 4.11
CA ARG A 99 5.33 -17.86 5.49
C ARG A 99 3.94 -17.88 6.10
N TYR A 100 2.92 -17.54 5.32
CA TYR A 100 1.57 -17.31 5.84
C TYR A 100 0.55 -18.37 5.45
N GLY A 101 0.81 -19.15 4.40
CA GLY A 101 -0.13 -20.18 3.92
C GLY A 101 -1.41 -19.60 3.33
N GLU A 102 -2.41 -20.46 3.17
CA GLU A 102 -3.70 -20.08 2.57
C GLU A 102 -4.68 -19.53 3.61
N LEU A 103 -5.34 -18.40 3.28
CA LEU A 103 -6.33 -17.77 4.14
C LEU A 103 -7.46 -18.71 4.55
N ALA A 104 -7.97 -19.49 3.59
CA ALA A 104 -9.10 -20.40 3.79
C ALA A 104 -8.80 -21.62 4.68
N HIS A 105 -7.53 -21.96 4.84
CA HIS A 105 -7.11 -23.21 5.53
C HIS A 105 -6.27 -22.96 6.79
N ALA A 106 -5.91 -21.70 7.06
CA ALA A 106 -5.13 -21.36 8.25
C ALA A 106 -6.00 -21.44 9.50
N SER A 107 -5.47 -22.03 10.58
CA SER A 107 -6.14 -22.02 11.90
C SER A 107 -6.26 -20.62 12.52
N ILE A 108 -5.32 -19.73 12.18
CA ILE A 108 -5.34 -18.31 12.51
C ILE A 108 -5.05 -17.55 11.20
N PRO A 109 -6.10 -17.28 10.41
CA PRO A 109 -5.94 -16.61 9.12
C PRO A 109 -5.38 -15.20 9.27
N ASP A 110 -4.50 -14.81 8.36
CA ASP A 110 -4.03 -13.43 8.22
C ASP A 110 -4.71 -12.79 6.99
N LEU A 111 -5.66 -11.89 7.22
CA LEU A 111 -6.46 -11.25 6.16
C LEU A 111 -5.63 -10.44 5.16
N LYS A 112 -4.43 -10.05 5.56
CA LYS A 112 -3.55 -9.23 4.74
C LYS A 112 -2.52 -10.06 4.00
N GLU A 113 -1.80 -10.93 4.72
CA GLU A 113 -0.58 -11.56 4.22
C GLU A 113 -0.80 -12.99 3.67
N ALA A 114 -1.87 -13.70 4.08
CA ALA A 114 -2.13 -15.06 3.59
C ALA A 114 -2.52 -15.07 2.10
N ILE A 115 -2.37 -16.22 1.46
CA ILE A 115 -2.83 -16.47 0.07
C ILE A 115 -4.34 -16.23 0.01
N GLY A 116 -4.80 -15.42 -0.93
CA GLY A 116 -6.19 -14.95 -1.02
C GLY A 116 -6.48 -13.70 -0.19
N GLY A 117 -5.49 -13.14 0.50
CA GLY A 117 -5.64 -11.93 1.32
C GLY A 117 -5.47 -10.61 0.55
N LEU A 118 -5.48 -9.50 1.30
CA LEU A 118 -5.40 -8.14 0.73
C LEU A 118 -4.13 -7.86 -0.07
N ARG A 119 -3.02 -8.54 0.23
CA ARG A 119 -1.77 -8.42 -0.54
C ARG A 119 -1.89 -9.00 -1.94
N ASP A 120 -2.68 -10.06 -2.12
CA ASP A 120 -2.92 -10.62 -3.45
C ASP A 120 -3.78 -9.68 -4.29
N ALA A 121 -4.82 -9.10 -3.69
CA ALA A 121 -5.62 -8.08 -4.37
C ALA A 121 -4.74 -6.88 -4.81
N MET A 122 -3.83 -6.41 -3.94
CA MET A 122 -2.88 -5.34 -4.28
C MET A 122 -1.93 -5.75 -5.41
N MET A 123 -1.41 -6.98 -5.39
CA MET A 123 -0.53 -7.49 -6.44
C MET A 123 -1.23 -7.61 -7.78
N LEU A 124 -2.47 -8.10 -7.79
CA LEU A 124 -3.29 -8.18 -9.01
C LEU A 124 -3.57 -6.78 -9.58
N LYS A 125 -3.92 -5.80 -8.73
CA LYS A 125 -4.09 -4.40 -9.16
C LYS A 125 -2.80 -3.84 -9.79
N ALA A 126 -1.66 -4.13 -9.21
CA ALA A 126 -0.36 -3.70 -9.74
C ALA A 126 -0.06 -4.34 -11.11
N LEU A 127 -0.36 -5.62 -11.29
CA LEU A 127 -0.20 -6.31 -12.56
C LEU A 127 -1.16 -5.77 -13.63
N VAL A 128 -2.41 -5.46 -13.27
CA VAL A 128 -3.36 -4.79 -14.18
C VAL A 128 -2.85 -3.39 -14.55
N ALA A 129 -2.37 -2.61 -13.58
CA ALA A 129 -1.80 -1.27 -13.83
C ALA A 129 -0.58 -1.31 -14.75
N SER A 130 0.12 -2.43 -14.84
CA SER A 130 1.25 -2.65 -15.75
C SER A 130 0.85 -2.90 -17.20
N TRP A 131 -0.43 -3.18 -17.47
CA TRP A 131 -0.98 -3.62 -18.76
C TRP A 131 -0.46 -4.99 -19.25
N LEU A 132 0.14 -5.79 -18.39
CA LEU A 132 0.58 -7.14 -18.75
C LEU A 132 -0.55 -8.16 -18.66
N ILE A 133 -1.52 -7.94 -17.82
CA ILE A 133 -2.70 -8.79 -17.63
C ILE A 133 -3.96 -7.95 -17.53
N ASP A 134 -5.07 -8.62 -17.74
CA ASP A 134 -6.41 -8.12 -17.40
C ASP A 134 -7.10 -9.11 -16.48
N VAL A 135 -7.95 -8.61 -15.59
CA VAL A 135 -8.74 -9.42 -14.66
C VAL A 135 -10.15 -8.84 -14.56
N PRO A 136 -11.16 -9.63 -14.14
CA PRO A 136 -12.49 -9.12 -13.85
C PRO A 136 -12.47 -8.09 -12.73
N HIS A 137 -12.39 -6.80 -13.07
CA HIS A 137 -12.21 -5.71 -12.10
C HIS A 137 -13.28 -5.69 -11.01
N ARG A 138 -14.57 -5.92 -11.40
CA ARG A 138 -15.68 -5.88 -10.45
C ARG A 138 -15.55 -6.96 -9.37
N GLU A 139 -15.18 -8.17 -9.79
CA GLU A 139 -15.00 -9.29 -8.85
C GLU A 139 -13.80 -9.04 -7.94
N LEU A 140 -12.69 -8.56 -8.48
CA LEU A 140 -11.51 -8.22 -7.69
C LEU A 140 -11.82 -7.14 -6.63
N GLU A 141 -12.48 -6.06 -7.02
CA GLU A 141 -12.86 -5.01 -6.07
C GLU A 141 -13.88 -5.52 -5.04
N SER A 142 -14.89 -6.30 -5.46
CA SER A 142 -15.86 -6.90 -4.55
C SER A 142 -15.22 -7.82 -3.50
N CYS A 143 -14.29 -8.68 -3.91
CA CYS A 143 -13.53 -9.53 -2.99
C CYS A 143 -12.66 -8.71 -2.03
N ARG A 144 -11.98 -7.69 -2.54
CA ARG A 144 -11.17 -6.78 -1.73
C ARG A 144 -12.02 -6.05 -0.69
N ASP A 145 -13.17 -5.52 -1.09
CA ASP A 145 -14.08 -4.78 -0.20
C ASP A 145 -14.64 -5.71 0.88
N ALA A 146 -15.01 -6.95 0.54
CA ALA A 146 -15.43 -7.94 1.52
C ALA A 146 -14.32 -8.25 2.56
N LEU A 147 -13.05 -8.37 2.12
CA LEU A 147 -11.91 -8.54 3.04
C LEU A 147 -11.71 -7.32 3.94
N LEU A 148 -11.92 -6.10 3.42
CA LEU A 148 -11.84 -4.87 4.21
C LEU A 148 -12.96 -4.80 5.24
N ASP A 149 -14.19 -5.17 4.88
CA ASP A 149 -15.33 -5.21 5.82
C ASP A 149 -15.06 -6.19 6.97
N VAL A 150 -14.54 -7.38 6.66
CA VAL A 150 -14.14 -8.35 7.70
C VAL A 150 -13.01 -7.81 8.58
N ARG A 151 -12.03 -7.12 7.97
CA ARG A 151 -10.93 -6.48 8.70
C ARG A 151 -11.42 -5.39 9.65
N ASP A 152 -12.34 -4.54 9.21
CA ASP A 152 -12.91 -3.48 10.03
C ASP A 152 -13.75 -4.04 11.20
N ALA A 153 -14.51 -5.10 10.96
CA ALA A 153 -15.19 -5.84 12.01
C ALA A 153 -14.20 -6.45 13.02
N LEU A 154 -13.12 -7.05 12.53
CA LEU A 154 -12.04 -7.60 13.37
C LEU A 154 -11.40 -6.53 14.24
N HIS A 155 -11.08 -5.35 13.68
CA HIS A 155 -10.52 -4.22 14.44
C HIS A 155 -11.47 -3.75 15.54
N THR A 156 -12.76 -3.72 15.25
CA THR A 156 -13.81 -3.31 16.19
C THR A 156 -13.89 -4.31 17.36
N VAL A 157 -13.93 -5.61 17.07
CA VAL A 157 -14.03 -6.66 18.11
C VAL A 157 -12.74 -6.76 18.92
N ALA A 158 -11.58 -6.69 18.25
CA ALA A 158 -10.27 -6.78 18.91
C ALA A 158 -9.90 -5.51 19.70
N GLY A 159 -10.56 -4.37 19.46
CA GLY A 159 -10.23 -3.07 20.04
C GLY A 159 -8.86 -2.53 19.63
N ARG A 160 -8.26 -3.10 18.57
CA ARG A 160 -6.92 -2.74 18.06
C ARG A 160 -6.76 -3.13 16.60
N ALA A 161 -5.83 -2.50 15.90
CA ALA A 161 -5.46 -2.91 14.55
C ALA A 161 -4.77 -4.29 14.58
N THR A 162 -5.36 -5.27 13.89
CA THR A 162 -4.82 -6.61 13.69
C THR A 162 -5.34 -7.19 12.39
N ASP A 163 -4.52 -7.94 11.67
CA ASP A 163 -4.92 -8.63 10.45
C ASP A 163 -5.12 -10.14 10.69
N ARG A 164 -4.85 -10.63 11.92
CA ARG A 164 -4.94 -12.03 12.29
C ARG A 164 -6.26 -12.33 12.98
N VAL A 165 -7.04 -13.23 12.40
CA VAL A 165 -8.32 -13.70 12.94
C VAL A 165 -8.03 -14.81 13.94
N ALA A 166 -7.79 -14.42 15.18
CA ALA A 166 -7.50 -15.37 16.25
C ALA A 166 -8.82 -15.88 16.89
N PRO A 167 -8.83 -17.12 17.46
CA PRO A 167 -10.05 -17.75 17.96
C PRO A 167 -10.76 -16.98 19.10
N GLU A 168 -10.08 -16.05 19.74
CA GLU A 168 -10.63 -15.21 20.80
C GLU A 168 -11.53 -14.06 20.30
N TYR A 169 -11.62 -13.85 18.98
CA TYR A 169 -12.39 -12.76 18.36
C TYR A 169 -13.68 -13.21 17.69
#